data_9f678bb49d7dce5ea11c47d9f1c55d79
#
_entry.id   9f678bb49d7dce5ea11c47d9f1c55d79
#
_cell.length_a   1.000
_cell.length_b   1.000
_cell.length_c   1.000
_cell.angle_alpha   90.00
_cell.angle_beta   90.00
_cell.angle_gamma   90.00
#
_symmetry.space_group_name_H-M   'P 1'
#
loop_
_entity.id
_entity.type
_entity.pdbx_description
1 polymer ?
#
loop_
_entity_poly.entity_id
_entity_poly.type
_entity_poly.pdbx_seq_one_letter_code
_entity_poly.pdbx_strand_id
1 'polypeptide(L)'
;MRISRRSILSGLGAGSLASSLPAQPRRARPPSIILICADDLGWGDLSCMGSPFIRTPHIDRLARGGVRLTDFYASANVCTPSRAGLLTGRYPIRTGLAHEVIQPKDSHGLPLSEITIAEMLKPTYATLLAGKWHLGHVAPAWPPMRHGFDAFAGIPYSNDMRPLPFYRSRQDGSLAEEPAVQERLTRDTFDAAIAFALAPREQPVFIAIMPAAPHIPLRPAPDFADRSEAGRYGDVVEELDAHVGRLVASLTRAGKLADTLILFTSDNGPWFEGSAGPAQGRKGGAGWDGGYLVPLIAHWPRGLRPRVSNAIGMNIDLLPTIAEVAGVALPRTQIDGVSQLATWRSGGESPHRELLLFNNERIAALRTPRWKYVGRSYYRSYNIPLVQLGYPLLFDVQRDPGETVNLAARHPAVARDLNSRFKAARERFEPLGLRQIPDTITGAN
;
A
#
# COMPACT_ATOMS: atom_id res chain seq x y z
N MET A 1 103.59 -6.19 18.36
CA MET A 1 102.58 -7.13 18.81
C MET A 1 101.27 -6.37 19.02
N ARG A 2 100.36 -6.47 18.08
CA ARG A 2 99.03 -5.73 18.14
C ARG A 2 97.97 -6.77 17.93
N ILE A 3 97.06 -6.86 18.92
CA ILE A 3 95.87 -7.72 18.93
C ILE A 3 94.68 -6.89 18.45
N SER A 4 94.07 -7.38 17.37
CA SER A 4 92.89 -6.76 16.80
C SER A 4 91.59 -7.32 17.46
N ARG A 5 90.72 -6.48 17.94
CA ARG A 5 89.36 -6.83 18.41
C ARG A 5 88.35 -6.68 17.27
N ARG A 6 87.64 -7.75 16.90
CA ARG A 6 86.50 -7.72 16.02
C ARG A 6 85.23 -7.61 16.90
N SER A 7 84.51 -6.54 16.67
CA SER A 7 83.14 -6.33 17.24
C SER A 7 82.12 -7.08 16.42
N ILE A 8 81.23 -7.86 17.09
CA ILE A 8 80.06 -8.51 16.52
C ILE A 8 78.87 -7.59 16.77
N LEU A 9 78.24 -7.06 15.71
CA LEU A 9 76.98 -6.35 15.74
C LEU A 9 75.86 -7.38 15.56
N SER A 10 75.13 -7.58 16.63
CA SER A 10 73.83 -8.35 16.61
C SER A 10 72.71 -7.44 16.11
N GLY A 11 72.18 -7.72 14.93
CA GLY A 11 71.02 -7.07 14.39
C GLY A 11 69.71 -7.63 15.04
N LEU A 12 69.00 -6.83 15.79
CA LEU A 12 67.66 -7.10 16.24
C LEU A 12 66.69 -6.75 15.11
N GLY A 13 66.13 -7.78 14.43
CA GLY A 13 65.05 -7.63 13.49
C GLY A 13 63.73 -7.32 14.24
N ALA A 14 63.21 -6.11 14.11
CA ALA A 14 61.86 -5.74 14.55
C ALA A 14 60.82 -6.34 13.60
N GLY A 15 60.27 -7.48 13.97
CA GLY A 15 59.10 -8.06 13.30
C GLY A 15 57.85 -7.20 13.55
N SER A 16 57.41 -6.46 12.55
CA SER A 16 56.11 -5.77 12.58
C SER A 16 54.95 -6.78 12.57
N LEU A 17 54.37 -7.06 13.74
CA LEU A 17 53.08 -7.74 13.83
C LEU A 17 51.99 -6.80 13.29
N ALA A 18 51.68 -6.94 12.02
CA ALA A 18 50.50 -6.33 11.46
C ALA A 18 49.26 -7.01 12.08
N SER A 19 48.68 -6.40 13.10
CA SER A 19 47.40 -6.79 13.67
C SER A 19 46.32 -6.63 12.60
N SER A 20 45.90 -7.74 11.99
CA SER A 20 44.73 -7.77 11.12
C SER A 20 43.51 -7.51 12.00
N LEU A 21 43.00 -6.27 11.97
CA LEU A 21 41.69 -5.97 12.53
C LEU A 21 40.63 -6.90 11.87
N PRO A 22 39.80 -7.58 12.65
CA PRO A 22 38.73 -8.39 12.05
C PRO A 22 37.89 -7.47 11.17
N ALA A 23 37.72 -7.85 9.91
CA ALA A 23 36.84 -7.15 9.00
C ALA A 23 35.46 -7.08 9.64
N GLN A 24 34.96 -5.87 9.94
CA GLN A 24 33.61 -5.70 10.42
C GLN A 24 32.68 -6.38 9.43
N PRO A 25 31.71 -7.21 9.88
CA PRO A 25 30.77 -7.84 8.97
C PRO A 25 30.07 -6.73 8.18
N ARG A 26 30.25 -6.73 6.87
CA ARG A 26 29.54 -5.82 5.98
C ARG A 26 28.05 -5.95 6.34
N ARG A 27 27.44 -4.89 6.84
CA ARG A 27 25.98 -4.87 7.06
C ARG A 27 25.35 -5.36 5.76
N ALA A 28 24.54 -6.40 5.86
CA ALA A 28 23.85 -6.94 4.71
C ALA A 28 23.09 -5.80 4.01
N ARG A 29 23.27 -5.69 2.70
CA ARG A 29 22.59 -4.65 1.90
C ARG A 29 21.08 -4.82 2.07
N PRO A 30 20.33 -3.75 2.35
CA PRO A 30 18.87 -3.87 2.46
C PRO A 30 18.27 -4.30 1.11
N PRO A 31 17.16 -5.06 1.11
CA PRO A 31 16.55 -5.55 -0.12
C PRO A 31 15.98 -4.39 -0.94
N SER A 32 15.86 -4.56 -2.24
CA SER A 32 14.98 -3.72 -3.05
C SER A 32 13.52 -3.94 -2.66
N ILE A 33 12.69 -2.93 -2.80
CA ILE A 33 11.28 -2.97 -2.40
C ILE A 33 10.43 -2.52 -3.58
N ILE A 34 9.48 -3.35 -3.97
CA ILE A 34 8.50 -3.06 -5.03
C ILE A 34 7.12 -3.16 -4.41
N LEU A 35 6.41 -2.04 -4.39
CA LEU A 35 5.02 -1.94 -3.93
C LEU A 35 4.12 -1.83 -5.16
N ILE A 36 3.30 -2.84 -5.41
CA ILE A 36 2.28 -2.84 -6.47
C ILE A 36 0.93 -2.60 -5.81
N CYS A 37 0.29 -1.48 -6.13
CA CYS A 37 -1.01 -1.11 -5.60
C CYS A 37 -1.98 -0.90 -6.77
N ALA A 38 -2.82 -1.89 -7.04
CA ALA A 38 -3.88 -1.83 -8.05
C ALA A 38 -4.93 -0.76 -7.68
N ASP A 39 -5.73 -0.34 -8.64
CA ASP A 39 -6.78 0.67 -8.49
C ASP A 39 -8.15 0.01 -8.59
N ASP A 40 -8.95 0.02 -7.52
CA ASP A 40 -10.28 -0.61 -7.43
C ASP A 40 -10.27 -2.16 -7.59
N LEU A 41 -9.17 -2.84 -7.33
CA LEU A 41 -9.14 -4.30 -7.36
C LEU A 41 -9.81 -4.88 -6.11
N GLY A 42 -10.81 -5.70 -6.29
CA GLY A 42 -11.51 -6.34 -5.19
C GLY A 42 -10.71 -7.49 -4.54
N TRP A 43 -11.02 -7.74 -3.28
CA TRP A 43 -10.44 -8.86 -2.54
C TRP A 43 -10.73 -10.21 -3.25
N GLY A 44 -11.94 -10.38 -3.79
CA GLY A 44 -12.40 -11.60 -4.46
C GLY A 44 -11.99 -11.72 -5.93
N ASP A 45 -11.20 -10.80 -6.48
CA ASP A 45 -10.86 -10.80 -7.90
C ASP A 45 -9.62 -11.65 -8.24
N LEU A 46 -8.85 -12.08 -7.25
CA LEU A 46 -7.68 -12.92 -7.46
C LEU A 46 -8.00 -14.41 -7.28
N SER A 47 -7.46 -15.28 -8.14
CA SER A 47 -7.66 -16.73 -7.99
C SER A 47 -7.14 -17.27 -6.66
N CYS A 48 -6.04 -16.74 -6.12
CA CYS A 48 -5.57 -17.12 -4.78
C CYS A 48 -6.47 -16.65 -3.63
N MET A 49 -7.40 -15.73 -3.87
CA MET A 49 -8.44 -15.30 -2.93
C MET A 49 -9.80 -15.96 -3.21
N GLY A 50 -9.89 -16.83 -4.23
CA GLY A 50 -11.08 -17.61 -4.52
C GLY A 50 -11.92 -17.15 -5.70
N SER A 51 -11.40 -16.25 -6.57
CA SER A 51 -12.07 -15.92 -7.83
C SER A 51 -12.27 -17.18 -8.68
N PRO A 52 -13.50 -17.50 -9.08
CA PRO A 52 -13.76 -18.69 -9.89
C PRO A 52 -13.55 -18.44 -11.39
N PHE A 53 -13.56 -17.19 -11.86
CA PHE A 53 -13.57 -16.83 -13.28
C PHE A 53 -12.33 -16.08 -13.75
N ILE A 54 -11.68 -15.32 -12.85
CA ILE A 54 -10.49 -14.54 -13.20
C ILE A 54 -9.23 -15.34 -12.88
N ARG A 55 -8.31 -15.46 -13.84
CA ARG A 55 -7.09 -16.23 -13.70
C ARG A 55 -5.89 -15.32 -13.43
N THR A 56 -5.27 -15.49 -12.26
CA THR A 56 -4.11 -14.69 -11.83
C THR A 56 -2.88 -15.54 -11.47
N PRO A 57 -2.39 -16.40 -12.39
CA PRO A 57 -1.37 -17.42 -12.07
C PRO A 57 -0.04 -16.82 -11.60
N HIS A 58 0.32 -15.61 -12.00
CA HIS A 58 1.58 -14.96 -11.60
C HIS A 58 1.48 -14.35 -10.20
N ILE A 59 0.37 -13.68 -9.87
CA ILE A 59 0.08 -13.17 -8.52
C ILE A 59 -0.09 -14.35 -7.55
N ASP A 60 -0.77 -15.42 -7.96
CA ASP A 60 -0.89 -16.66 -7.19
C ASP A 60 0.46 -17.28 -6.85
N ARG A 61 1.43 -17.21 -7.77
CA ARG A 61 2.79 -17.69 -7.52
C ARG A 61 3.49 -16.85 -6.45
N LEU A 62 3.31 -15.54 -6.45
CA LEU A 62 3.80 -14.66 -5.36
C LEU A 62 3.15 -15.05 -4.04
N ALA A 63 1.83 -15.31 -4.02
CA ALA A 63 1.07 -15.72 -2.84
C ALA A 63 1.55 -17.06 -2.30
N ARG A 64 1.76 -18.06 -3.17
CA ARG A 64 2.29 -19.38 -2.77
C ARG A 64 3.72 -19.35 -2.26
N GLY A 65 4.54 -18.41 -2.76
CA GLY A 65 5.94 -18.25 -2.35
C GLY A 65 6.16 -17.23 -1.23
N GLY A 66 5.10 -16.59 -0.74
CA GLY A 66 5.16 -15.49 0.22
C GLY A 66 4.12 -15.58 1.32
N VAL A 67 3.87 -14.46 1.96
CA VAL A 67 2.82 -14.29 2.97
C VAL A 67 1.58 -13.69 2.30
N ARG A 68 0.44 -14.38 2.42
CA ARG A 68 -0.86 -13.90 1.97
C ARG A 68 -1.71 -13.53 3.19
N LEU A 69 -2.12 -12.26 3.29
CA LEU A 69 -3.02 -11.78 4.33
C LEU A 69 -4.46 -11.79 3.80
N THR A 70 -5.37 -12.34 4.59
CA THR A 70 -6.80 -12.41 4.26
C THR A 70 -7.60 -11.23 4.85
N ASP A 71 -7.07 -10.61 5.89
CA ASP A 71 -7.71 -9.53 6.66
C ASP A 71 -6.86 -8.24 6.61
N PHE A 72 -6.57 -7.78 5.39
CA PHE A 72 -5.83 -6.54 5.17
C PHE A 72 -6.75 -5.45 4.60
N TYR A 73 -6.63 -4.24 5.14
CA TYR A 73 -7.56 -3.15 4.90
C TYR A 73 -6.88 -1.94 4.26
N ALA A 74 -7.60 -1.25 3.39
CA ALA A 74 -7.29 0.11 3.00
C ALA A 74 -7.69 1.09 4.11
N SER A 75 -6.97 2.19 4.26
CA SER A 75 -7.26 3.21 5.28
C SER A 75 -8.44 4.12 4.93
N ALA A 76 -8.92 4.01 3.70
CA ALA A 76 -10.14 4.65 3.23
C ALA A 76 -10.78 3.83 2.11
N ASN A 77 -12.04 4.09 1.82
CA ASN A 77 -12.86 3.39 0.84
C ASN A 77 -12.85 4.04 -0.56
N VAL A 78 -11.93 5.00 -0.79
CA VAL A 78 -11.71 5.67 -2.09
C VAL A 78 -10.23 6.03 -2.28
N CYS A 79 -9.82 6.26 -3.54
CA CYS A 79 -8.42 6.32 -3.98
C CYS A 79 -7.55 7.36 -3.26
N THR A 80 -7.85 8.67 -3.37
CA THR A 80 -6.98 9.74 -2.83
C THR A 80 -6.68 9.57 -1.35
N PRO A 81 -7.70 9.43 -0.46
CA PRO A 81 -7.41 9.25 0.97
C PRO A 81 -6.60 7.98 1.25
N SER A 82 -6.96 6.87 0.60
CA SER A 82 -6.26 5.61 0.81
C SER A 82 -4.80 5.66 0.38
N ARG A 83 -4.51 6.27 -0.79
CA ARG A 83 -3.13 6.46 -1.27
C ARG A 83 -2.32 7.39 -0.36
N ALA A 84 -2.96 8.44 0.20
CA ALA A 84 -2.32 9.29 1.19
C ALA A 84 -1.93 8.48 2.44
N GLY A 85 -2.85 7.68 2.97
CA GLY A 85 -2.58 6.81 4.10
C GLY A 85 -1.47 5.79 3.83
N LEU A 86 -1.54 5.10 2.68
CA LEU A 86 -0.55 4.11 2.26
C LEU A 86 0.86 4.68 2.19
N LEU A 87 1.03 5.88 1.60
CA LEU A 87 2.36 6.46 1.42
C LEU A 87 2.90 7.15 2.67
N THR A 88 2.05 7.63 3.59
CA THR A 88 2.47 8.38 4.79
C THR A 88 2.47 7.57 6.08
N GLY A 89 1.84 6.37 6.10
CA GLY A 89 1.68 5.56 7.31
C GLY A 89 0.73 6.18 8.35
N ARG A 90 -0.15 7.08 7.93
CA ARG A 90 -1.05 7.84 8.79
C ARG A 90 -2.50 7.70 8.33
N TYR A 91 -3.45 7.75 9.25
CA TYR A 91 -4.84 7.87 8.82
C TYR A 91 -5.05 9.12 7.95
N PRO A 92 -5.79 9.01 6.84
CA PRO A 92 -5.93 10.11 5.85
C PRO A 92 -6.41 11.43 6.45
N ILE A 93 -7.19 11.39 7.52
CA ILE A 93 -7.68 12.58 8.23
C ILE A 93 -6.54 13.48 8.77
N ARG A 94 -5.34 12.92 9.02
CA ARG A 94 -4.18 13.70 9.47
C ARG A 94 -3.48 14.42 8.33
N THR A 95 -3.67 13.96 7.10
CA THR A 95 -3.01 14.51 5.90
C THR A 95 -3.81 15.63 5.24
N GLY A 96 -5.03 15.88 5.71
CA GLY A 96 -5.96 16.82 5.06
C GLY A 96 -6.60 16.29 3.77
N LEU A 97 -6.34 15.02 3.42
CA LEU A 97 -6.87 14.37 2.21
C LEU A 97 -7.90 13.27 2.51
N ALA A 98 -8.61 13.35 3.63
CA ALA A 98 -9.62 12.34 3.99
C ALA A 98 -10.94 12.48 3.21
N HIS A 99 -11.21 13.64 2.61
CA HIS A 99 -12.50 13.91 1.98
C HIS A 99 -12.43 13.75 0.48
N GLU A 100 -13.18 12.76 -0.06
CA GLU A 100 -13.34 12.49 -1.49
C GLU A 100 -12.01 12.30 -2.26
N VAL A 101 -12.09 12.18 -3.58
CA VAL A 101 -10.94 12.10 -4.46
C VAL A 101 -10.66 13.45 -5.12
N ILE A 102 -9.38 13.75 -5.35
CA ILE A 102 -8.95 14.96 -6.03
C ILE A 102 -9.42 14.94 -7.49
N GLN A 103 -10.17 15.96 -7.90
CA GLN A 103 -10.66 16.13 -9.26
C GLN A 103 -9.72 17.00 -10.10
N PRO A 104 -9.74 16.92 -11.45
CA PRO A 104 -8.87 17.74 -12.31
C PRO A 104 -8.97 19.26 -12.09
N LYS A 105 -10.09 19.75 -11.56
CA LYS A 105 -10.31 21.16 -11.24
C LYS A 105 -9.76 21.58 -9.87
N ASP A 106 -9.37 20.63 -9.04
CA ASP A 106 -8.91 20.89 -7.68
C ASP A 106 -7.44 21.35 -7.67
N SER A 107 -7.11 22.27 -6.79
CA SER A 107 -5.77 22.82 -6.64
C SER A 107 -5.02 22.36 -5.38
N HIS A 108 -5.67 21.58 -4.52
CA HIS A 108 -5.06 21.02 -3.32
C HIS A 108 -4.36 19.68 -3.60
N GLY A 109 -3.56 19.23 -2.66
CA GLY A 109 -2.87 17.95 -2.74
C GLY A 109 -2.16 17.61 -1.44
N LEU A 110 -1.38 16.54 -1.45
CA LEU A 110 -0.62 16.11 -0.27
C LEU A 110 0.31 17.24 0.19
N PRO A 111 0.18 17.70 1.45
CA PRO A 111 1.07 18.74 1.97
C PRO A 111 2.53 18.30 1.96
N LEU A 112 3.46 19.21 1.62
CA LEU A 112 4.91 18.92 1.64
C LEU A 112 5.47 18.68 3.06
N SER A 113 4.68 18.90 4.10
CA SER A 113 5.02 18.54 5.48
C SER A 113 4.79 17.05 5.80
N GLU A 114 4.05 16.34 4.95
CA GLU A 114 3.85 14.90 5.07
C GLU A 114 5.09 14.18 4.54
N ILE A 115 5.56 13.17 5.28
CA ILE A 115 6.72 12.37 4.89
C ILE A 115 6.22 11.05 4.31
N THR A 116 6.53 10.81 3.05
CA THR A 116 6.18 9.59 2.34
C THR A 116 7.20 8.48 2.55
N ILE A 117 6.83 7.24 2.17
CA ILE A 117 7.78 6.11 2.09
C ILE A 117 9.00 6.48 1.22
N ALA A 118 8.79 7.18 0.11
CA ALA A 118 9.89 7.57 -0.78
C ALA A 118 10.84 8.57 -0.11
N GLU A 119 10.32 9.59 0.59
CA GLU A 119 11.16 10.54 1.34
C GLU A 119 11.94 9.85 2.46
N MET A 120 11.28 8.96 3.21
CA MET A 120 11.93 8.18 4.26
C MET A 120 13.08 7.32 3.72
N LEU A 121 12.93 6.75 2.54
CA LEU A 121 13.91 5.85 1.93
C LEU A 121 14.99 6.57 1.11
N LYS A 122 14.76 7.79 0.67
CA LYS A 122 15.62 8.55 -0.27
C LYS A 122 17.11 8.57 0.09
N PRO A 123 17.54 8.64 1.36
CA PRO A 123 18.97 8.60 1.69
C PRO A 123 19.67 7.29 1.30
N THR A 124 18.91 6.20 1.14
CA THR A 124 19.48 4.85 0.91
C THR A 124 19.06 4.25 -0.43
N TYR A 125 17.86 4.58 -0.91
CA TYR A 125 17.23 3.97 -2.08
C TYR A 125 17.15 4.97 -3.24
N ALA A 126 17.26 4.44 -4.47
CA ALA A 126 16.76 5.14 -5.64
C ALA A 126 15.25 4.87 -5.76
N THR A 127 14.45 5.88 -6.07
CA THR A 127 12.99 5.82 -5.92
C THR A 127 12.25 6.16 -7.21
N LEU A 128 11.23 5.37 -7.57
CA LEU A 128 10.36 5.61 -8.71
C LEU A 128 8.89 5.47 -8.32
N LEU A 129 8.06 6.40 -8.77
CA LEU A 129 6.62 6.17 -8.89
C LEU A 129 6.28 5.90 -10.35
N ALA A 130 5.67 4.74 -10.63
CA ALA A 130 5.16 4.38 -11.94
C ALA A 130 3.64 4.19 -11.88
N GLY A 131 2.87 4.94 -12.71
CA GLY A 131 1.41 4.86 -12.79
C GLY A 131 0.69 6.05 -12.14
N LYS A 132 -0.46 5.79 -11.52
CA LYS A 132 -1.37 6.80 -10.98
C LYS A 132 -0.84 7.42 -9.68
N TRP A 133 -0.70 8.76 -9.64
CA TRP A 133 -0.36 9.52 -8.43
C TRP A 133 -1.57 9.81 -7.54
N HIS A 134 -2.49 10.61 -8.00
CA HIS A 134 -3.78 11.01 -7.39
C HIS A 134 -3.69 11.71 -6.02
N LEU A 135 -2.57 12.37 -5.72
CA LEU A 135 -2.36 13.12 -4.46
C LEU A 135 -2.05 14.61 -4.70
N GLY A 136 -2.59 15.16 -5.78
CA GLY A 136 -2.40 16.57 -6.17
C GLY A 136 -1.58 16.70 -7.45
N HIS A 137 -2.08 17.52 -8.38
CA HIS A 137 -1.50 17.72 -9.70
C HIS A 137 -1.20 19.19 -10.00
N VAL A 138 -1.26 20.03 -8.96
CA VAL A 138 -0.94 21.46 -9.00
C VAL A 138 0.14 21.75 -7.95
N ALA A 139 1.03 22.71 -8.23
CA ALA A 139 2.02 23.16 -7.26
C ALA A 139 1.32 23.69 -5.98
N PRO A 140 1.91 23.48 -4.78
CA PRO A 140 3.24 22.89 -4.52
C PRO A 140 3.25 21.34 -4.45
N ALA A 141 2.09 20.66 -4.45
CA ALA A 141 1.97 19.21 -4.29
C ALA A 141 2.43 18.40 -5.53
N TRP A 142 2.63 19.05 -6.65
CA TRP A 142 3.05 18.46 -7.92
C TRP A 142 4.50 18.86 -8.26
N PRO A 143 5.29 18.01 -8.87
CA PRO A 143 5.05 16.59 -9.22
C PRO A 143 5.40 15.63 -8.07
N PRO A 144 5.24 14.28 -8.23
CA PRO A 144 5.59 13.27 -7.21
C PRO A 144 7.04 13.36 -6.71
N MET A 145 7.95 13.91 -7.49
CA MET A 145 9.34 14.15 -7.08
C MET A 145 9.44 15.14 -5.89
N ARG A 146 8.42 15.96 -5.65
CA ARG A 146 8.34 16.82 -4.45
C ARG A 146 8.09 16.03 -3.17
N HIS A 147 7.71 14.76 -3.31
CA HIS A 147 7.40 13.82 -2.24
C HIS A 147 8.39 12.65 -2.20
N GLY A 148 9.65 12.90 -2.55
CA GLY A 148 10.76 11.97 -2.35
C GLY A 148 11.05 11.02 -3.50
N PHE A 149 10.24 10.96 -4.55
CA PHE A 149 10.56 10.16 -5.72
C PHE A 149 11.64 10.84 -6.58
N ASP A 150 12.64 10.05 -7.03
CA ASP A 150 13.67 10.55 -7.95
C ASP A 150 13.16 10.63 -9.39
N ALA A 151 12.20 9.76 -9.72
CA ALA A 151 11.60 9.72 -11.05
C ALA A 151 10.09 9.43 -10.98
N PHE A 152 9.39 9.83 -12.02
CA PHE A 152 7.97 9.59 -12.24
C PHE A 152 7.70 9.16 -13.68
N ALA A 153 6.85 8.14 -13.87
CA ALA A 153 6.33 7.73 -15.16
C ALA A 153 4.86 7.34 -15.01
N GLY A 154 3.91 8.21 -15.38
CA GLY A 154 2.50 7.90 -15.11
C GLY A 154 1.54 9.06 -15.30
N ILE A 155 0.36 8.93 -14.71
CA ILE A 155 -0.77 9.85 -14.82
C ILE A 155 -0.99 10.60 -13.49
N PRO A 156 -1.44 11.87 -13.54
CA PRO A 156 -1.54 12.71 -12.34
C PRO A 156 -2.73 12.37 -11.44
N TYR A 157 -3.78 11.79 -11.99
CA TYR A 157 -5.03 11.43 -11.30
C TYR A 157 -5.64 10.17 -11.94
N SER A 158 -6.93 9.91 -11.77
CA SER A 158 -7.57 8.70 -12.28
C SER A 158 -7.71 8.71 -13.81
N ASN A 159 -7.65 7.51 -14.43
CA ASN A 159 -7.66 7.34 -15.89
C ASN A 159 -8.99 7.65 -16.58
N ASP A 160 -10.07 7.82 -15.82
CA ASP A 160 -11.39 8.29 -16.29
C ASP A 160 -11.51 9.83 -16.35
N MET A 161 -10.58 10.56 -15.74
CA MET A 161 -10.57 12.02 -15.70
C MET A 161 -9.93 12.63 -16.95
N ARG A 162 -10.31 13.89 -17.27
CA ARG A 162 -9.82 14.61 -18.46
C ARG A 162 -9.39 16.04 -18.12
N PRO A 163 -8.34 16.59 -18.79
CA PRO A 163 -7.45 15.91 -19.73
C PRO A 163 -6.63 14.79 -19.07
N LEU A 164 -6.19 13.79 -19.84
CA LEU A 164 -5.37 12.71 -19.29
C LEU A 164 -3.98 12.71 -19.96
N PRO A 165 -2.99 13.40 -19.39
CA PRO A 165 -1.61 13.32 -19.80
C PRO A 165 -0.91 12.11 -19.17
N PHE A 166 0.11 11.59 -19.84
CA PHE A 166 1.10 10.69 -19.29
C PHE A 166 2.43 11.42 -19.20
N TYR A 167 3.05 11.40 -18.02
CA TYR A 167 4.31 12.08 -17.75
C TYR A 167 5.46 11.09 -17.66
N ARG A 168 6.66 11.52 -18.11
CA ARG A 168 7.92 10.79 -17.91
C ARG A 168 9.01 11.74 -17.47
N SER A 169 9.72 11.39 -16.38
CA SER A 169 10.92 12.12 -15.97
C SER A 169 12.02 12.00 -17.00
N ARG A 170 12.66 13.13 -17.32
CA ARG A 170 13.90 13.21 -18.08
C ARG A 170 15.10 13.20 -17.16
N GLN A 171 16.29 13.03 -17.71
CA GLN A 171 17.56 13.03 -16.97
C GLN A 171 17.85 14.36 -16.27
N ASP A 172 17.37 15.48 -16.82
CA ASP A 172 17.49 16.82 -16.24
C ASP A 172 16.48 17.13 -15.11
N GLY A 173 15.66 16.13 -14.75
CA GLY A 173 14.62 16.26 -13.73
C GLY A 173 13.31 16.90 -14.22
N SER A 174 13.24 17.34 -15.49
CA SER A 174 11.99 17.83 -16.08
C SER A 174 11.04 16.68 -16.40
N LEU A 175 9.76 17.00 -16.67
CA LEU A 175 8.76 16.05 -17.12
C LEU A 175 8.48 16.24 -18.61
N ALA A 176 8.56 15.15 -19.37
CA ALA A 176 7.94 15.06 -20.67
C ALA A 176 6.47 14.73 -20.50
N GLU A 177 5.61 15.36 -21.27
CA GLU A 177 4.18 15.11 -21.29
C GLU A 177 3.78 14.57 -22.67
N GLU A 178 2.95 13.53 -22.68
CA GLU A 178 2.36 12.94 -23.87
C GLU A 178 0.91 12.54 -23.58
N PRO A 179 0.01 12.46 -24.57
CA PRO A 179 -1.33 11.94 -24.36
C PRO A 179 -1.28 10.49 -23.86
N ALA A 180 -2.03 10.19 -22.80
CA ALA A 180 -2.16 8.82 -22.32
C ALA A 180 -2.98 7.96 -23.28
N VAL A 181 -2.51 6.75 -23.57
CA VAL A 181 -3.24 5.74 -24.34
C VAL A 181 -3.76 4.69 -23.37
N GLN A 182 -5.08 4.62 -23.20
CA GLN A 182 -5.74 3.79 -22.19
C GLN A 182 -5.30 2.31 -22.27
N GLU A 183 -5.28 1.72 -23.46
CA GLU A 183 -4.92 0.33 -23.71
C GLU A 183 -3.43 0.02 -23.46
N ARG A 184 -2.63 1.06 -23.18
CA ARG A 184 -1.19 0.95 -22.92
C ARG A 184 -0.81 1.30 -21.49
N LEU A 185 -1.72 1.88 -20.70
CA LEU A 185 -1.39 2.41 -19.37
C LEU A 185 -0.75 1.36 -18.45
N THR A 186 -1.31 0.15 -18.40
CA THR A 186 -0.76 -0.94 -17.59
C THR A 186 0.63 -1.33 -18.06
N ARG A 187 0.79 -1.57 -19.38
CA ARG A 187 2.08 -1.90 -19.98
C ARG A 187 3.12 -0.80 -19.73
N ASP A 188 2.80 0.45 -20.03
CA ASP A 188 3.74 1.58 -19.95
C ASP A 188 4.18 1.82 -18.49
N THR A 189 3.29 1.59 -17.52
CA THR A 189 3.58 1.61 -16.09
C THR A 189 4.60 0.54 -15.69
N PHE A 190 4.38 -0.71 -16.11
CA PHE A 190 5.29 -1.81 -15.78
C PHE A 190 6.60 -1.74 -16.55
N ASP A 191 6.61 -1.26 -17.79
CA ASP A 191 7.84 -1.07 -18.57
C ASP A 191 8.77 -0.05 -17.89
N ALA A 192 8.23 1.07 -17.44
CA ALA A 192 9.00 2.05 -16.67
C ALA A 192 9.58 1.45 -15.37
N ALA A 193 8.77 0.68 -14.64
CA ALA A 193 9.19 0.02 -13.40
C ALA A 193 10.29 -1.02 -13.66
N ILE A 194 10.16 -1.86 -14.68
CA ILE A 194 11.16 -2.88 -15.06
C ILE A 194 12.46 -2.20 -15.49
N ALA A 195 12.39 -1.20 -16.35
CA ALA A 195 13.57 -0.45 -16.80
C ALA A 195 14.31 0.16 -15.59
N PHE A 196 13.59 0.76 -14.65
CA PHE A 196 14.18 1.35 -13.45
C PHE A 196 14.79 0.29 -12.52
N ALA A 197 14.13 -0.85 -12.31
CA ALA A 197 14.61 -1.95 -11.47
C ALA A 197 15.90 -2.60 -12.03
N LEU A 198 16.05 -2.63 -13.35
CA LEU A 198 17.18 -3.28 -14.03
C LEU A 198 18.33 -2.33 -14.31
N ALA A 199 18.13 -1.02 -14.24
CA ALA A 199 19.18 -0.04 -14.49
C ALA A 199 20.40 -0.29 -13.56
N PRO A 200 21.63 -0.18 -14.09
CA PRO A 200 22.86 -0.35 -13.29
C PRO A 200 22.93 0.69 -12.18
N ARG A 201 23.04 0.23 -10.94
CA ARG A 201 23.22 1.10 -9.75
C ARG A 201 23.69 0.31 -8.54
N GLU A 202 24.35 1.00 -7.62
CA GLU A 202 24.76 0.39 -6.36
C GLU A 202 23.65 0.40 -5.32
N GLN A 203 22.80 1.42 -5.32
CA GLN A 203 21.70 1.56 -4.38
C GLN A 203 20.59 0.53 -4.64
N PRO A 204 19.90 0.01 -3.58
CA PRO A 204 18.66 -0.69 -3.75
C PRO A 204 17.58 0.25 -4.30
N VAL A 205 16.49 -0.28 -4.84
CA VAL A 205 15.39 0.52 -5.37
C VAL A 205 14.15 0.40 -4.51
N PHE A 206 13.41 1.51 -4.38
CA PHE A 206 12.02 1.52 -4.00
C PHE A 206 11.18 1.94 -5.22
N ILE A 207 10.29 1.06 -5.65
CA ILE A 207 9.41 1.32 -6.78
C ILE A 207 7.97 1.18 -6.32
N ALA A 208 7.22 2.28 -6.38
CA ALA A 208 5.77 2.28 -6.22
C ALA A 208 5.14 2.12 -7.59
N ILE A 209 4.66 0.91 -7.92
CA ILE A 209 3.91 0.59 -9.14
C ILE A 209 2.43 0.77 -8.83
N MET A 210 1.82 1.78 -9.40
CA MET A 210 0.44 2.20 -9.16
C MET A 210 -0.37 2.13 -10.47
N PRO A 211 -0.62 0.91 -11.03
CA PRO A 211 -1.38 0.81 -12.26
C PRO A 211 -2.79 1.38 -12.06
N ALA A 212 -3.35 1.98 -13.10
CA ALA A 212 -4.75 2.42 -13.08
C ALA A 212 -5.73 1.24 -13.26
N ALA A 213 -5.23 0.04 -13.55
CA ALA A 213 -6.02 -1.19 -13.66
C ALA A 213 -6.37 -1.73 -12.26
N PRO A 214 -7.58 -2.31 -12.10
CA PRO A 214 -8.68 -2.45 -13.06
C PRO A 214 -9.75 -1.34 -12.99
N HIS A 215 -9.42 -0.11 -12.56
CA HIS A 215 -10.36 1.02 -12.55
C HIS A 215 -10.95 1.31 -13.93
N ILE A 216 -12.20 1.73 -14.00
CA ILE A 216 -12.87 2.17 -15.23
C ILE A 216 -12.18 3.42 -15.83
N PRO A 217 -12.22 3.60 -17.19
CA PRO A 217 -12.81 2.73 -18.20
C PRO A 217 -11.98 1.47 -18.44
N LEU A 218 -12.65 0.34 -18.55
CA LEU A 218 -12.02 -0.96 -18.81
C LEU A 218 -11.49 -1.01 -20.25
N ARG A 219 -10.18 -0.90 -20.41
CA ARG A 219 -9.48 -0.85 -21.70
C ARG A 219 -8.28 -1.80 -21.70
N PRO A 220 -8.52 -3.11 -21.79
CA PRO A 220 -7.42 -4.07 -21.92
C PRO A 220 -6.65 -3.82 -23.21
N ALA A 221 -5.36 -4.16 -23.21
CA ALA A 221 -4.59 -4.20 -24.45
C ALA A 221 -5.20 -5.21 -25.43
N PRO A 222 -5.08 -5.01 -26.75
CA PRO A 222 -5.72 -5.88 -27.76
C PRO A 222 -5.41 -7.38 -27.56
N ASP A 223 -4.19 -7.70 -27.10
CA ASP A 223 -3.77 -9.07 -26.82
C ASP A 223 -4.49 -9.73 -25.65
N PHE A 224 -5.19 -8.98 -24.82
CA PHE A 224 -5.93 -9.47 -23.64
C PHE A 224 -7.45 -9.35 -23.80
N ALA A 225 -7.94 -8.64 -24.81
CA ALA A 225 -9.36 -8.46 -25.05
C ALA A 225 -10.06 -9.79 -25.34
N ASP A 226 -11.27 -9.94 -24.77
CA ASP A 226 -12.19 -11.07 -24.98
C ASP A 226 -11.60 -12.45 -24.62
N ARG A 227 -10.71 -12.52 -23.60
CA ARG A 227 -10.05 -13.77 -23.15
C ARG A 227 -10.57 -14.32 -21.83
N SER A 228 -10.98 -13.43 -20.92
CA SER A 228 -11.41 -13.82 -19.59
C SER A 228 -12.86 -14.28 -19.56
N GLU A 229 -13.14 -15.32 -18.78
CA GLU A 229 -14.51 -15.75 -18.51
C GLU A 229 -15.31 -14.70 -17.71
N ALA A 230 -14.61 -13.76 -17.02
CA ALA A 230 -15.21 -12.62 -16.32
C ALA A 230 -15.41 -11.38 -17.23
N GLY A 231 -15.35 -11.56 -18.55
CA GLY A 231 -15.51 -10.48 -19.53
C GLY A 231 -14.43 -9.43 -19.43
N ARG A 232 -14.74 -8.20 -19.84
CA ARG A 232 -13.75 -7.12 -19.98
C ARG A 232 -13.06 -6.75 -18.66
N TYR A 233 -13.73 -6.83 -17.53
CA TYR A 233 -13.10 -6.62 -16.24
C TYR A 233 -12.02 -7.68 -15.97
N GLY A 234 -12.36 -8.95 -16.20
CA GLY A 234 -11.41 -10.05 -16.10
C GLY A 234 -10.23 -9.89 -17.05
N ASP A 235 -10.45 -9.43 -18.29
CA ASP A 235 -9.38 -9.17 -19.26
C ASP A 235 -8.35 -8.18 -18.70
N VAL A 236 -8.82 -7.09 -18.05
CA VAL A 236 -7.94 -6.07 -17.45
C VAL A 236 -7.17 -6.63 -16.23
N VAL A 237 -7.81 -7.47 -15.41
CA VAL A 237 -7.14 -8.09 -14.25
C VAL A 237 -6.12 -9.15 -14.72
N GLU A 238 -6.45 -9.95 -15.73
CA GLU A 238 -5.52 -10.95 -16.31
C GLU A 238 -4.34 -10.27 -17.04
N GLU A 239 -4.55 -9.11 -17.67
CA GLU A 239 -3.47 -8.27 -18.18
C GLU A 239 -2.54 -7.78 -17.07
N LEU A 240 -3.11 -7.27 -15.96
CA LEU A 240 -2.33 -6.86 -14.78
C LEU A 240 -1.49 -8.02 -14.25
N ASP A 241 -2.07 -9.22 -14.11
CA ASP A 241 -1.36 -10.43 -13.69
C ASP A 241 -0.18 -10.78 -14.62
N ALA A 242 -0.40 -10.69 -15.93
CA ALA A 242 0.65 -10.96 -16.91
C ALA A 242 1.82 -9.97 -16.78
N HIS A 243 1.54 -8.69 -16.51
CA HIS A 243 2.58 -7.69 -16.29
C HIS A 243 3.33 -7.88 -14.96
N VAL A 244 2.65 -8.33 -13.89
CA VAL A 244 3.32 -8.81 -12.67
C VAL A 244 4.26 -9.98 -12.99
N GLY A 245 3.80 -10.92 -13.82
CA GLY A 245 4.63 -12.03 -14.31
C GLY A 245 5.88 -11.56 -15.07
N ARG A 246 5.75 -10.57 -15.95
CA ARG A 246 6.88 -9.97 -16.69
C ARG A 246 7.90 -9.33 -15.74
N LEU A 247 7.44 -8.58 -14.74
CA LEU A 247 8.31 -7.99 -13.71
C LEU A 247 9.10 -9.06 -12.96
N VAL A 248 8.42 -10.08 -12.43
CA VAL A 248 9.04 -11.18 -11.68
C VAL A 248 10.04 -11.93 -12.53
N ALA A 249 9.70 -12.26 -13.79
CA ALA A 249 10.61 -12.92 -14.72
C ALA A 249 11.86 -12.07 -15.03
N SER A 250 11.71 -10.75 -15.15
CA SER A 250 12.81 -9.82 -15.40
C SER A 250 13.76 -9.73 -14.19
N LEU A 251 13.22 -9.64 -12.98
CA LEU A 251 14.00 -9.68 -11.74
C LEU A 251 14.72 -11.03 -11.55
N THR A 252 14.06 -12.13 -11.91
CA THR A 252 14.64 -13.49 -11.83
C THR A 252 15.84 -13.62 -12.78
N ARG A 253 15.66 -13.24 -14.05
CA ARG A 253 16.77 -13.27 -15.04
C ARG A 253 17.96 -12.40 -14.63
N ALA A 254 17.69 -11.27 -13.95
CA ALA A 254 18.73 -10.38 -13.45
C ALA A 254 19.35 -10.84 -12.11
N GLY A 255 18.92 -11.96 -11.53
CA GLY A 255 19.38 -12.45 -10.22
C GLY A 255 18.97 -11.57 -9.04
N LYS A 256 17.98 -10.67 -9.21
CA LYS A 256 17.56 -9.68 -8.20
C LYS A 256 16.38 -10.13 -7.35
N LEU A 257 15.57 -11.13 -7.79
CA LEU A 257 14.31 -11.50 -7.12
C LEU A 257 14.50 -11.92 -5.67
N ALA A 258 15.57 -12.68 -5.37
CA ALA A 258 15.81 -13.19 -4.02
C ALA A 258 15.99 -12.07 -2.98
N ASP A 259 16.56 -10.93 -3.39
CA ASP A 259 16.83 -9.75 -2.58
C ASP A 259 15.82 -8.62 -2.82
N THR A 260 14.63 -8.96 -3.31
CA THR A 260 13.54 -8.00 -3.54
C THR A 260 12.30 -8.39 -2.74
N LEU A 261 11.81 -7.47 -1.90
CA LEU A 261 10.49 -7.56 -1.31
C LEU A 261 9.47 -7.03 -2.32
N ILE A 262 8.54 -7.87 -2.75
CA ILE A 262 7.40 -7.49 -3.58
C ILE A 262 6.16 -7.50 -2.71
N LEU A 263 5.47 -6.36 -2.63
CA LEU A 263 4.17 -6.17 -1.99
C LEU A 263 3.14 -5.96 -3.08
N PHE A 264 2.05 -6.75 -3.06
CA PHE A 264 0.92 -6.59 -3.97
C PHE A 264 -0.34 -6.33 -3.16
N THR A 265 -1.06 -5.25 -3.46
CA THR A 265 -2.30 -4.84 -2.81
C THR A 265 -3.20 -4.02 -3.74
N SER A 266 -4.34 -3.54 -3.24
CA SER A 266 -5.22 -2.55 -3.86
C SER A 266 -5.34 -1.31 -2.98
N ASP A 267 -5.75 -0.19 -3.56
CA ASP A 267 -5.94 1.06 -2.81
C ASP A 267 -7.28 1.11 -2.04
N ASN A 268 -8.31 0.49 -2.54
CA ASN A 268 -9.62 0.33 -1.89
C ASN A 268 -10.36 -0.88 -2.47
N GLY A 269 -11.52 -1.19 -1.92
CA GLY A 269 -12.38 -2.25 -2.44
C GLY A 269 -12.90 -1.98 -3.86
N PRO A 270 -13.52 -2.97 -4.51
CA PRO A 270 -13.85 -2.92 -5.92
C PRO A 270 -15.00 -1.95 -6.22
N TRP A 271 -15.01 -1.43 -7.44
CA TRP A 271 -16.19 -0.82 -8.03
C TRP A 271 -17.23 -1.90 -8.40
N PHE A 272 -18.27 -1.58 -9.13
CA PHE A 272 -19.39 -2.50 -9.42
C PHE A 272 -18.98 -3.74 -10.22
N GLU A 273 -17.94 -3.66 -11.05
CA GLU A 273 -17.46 -4.75 -11.90
C GLU A 273 -16.66 -5.81 -11.15
N GLY A 274 -16.01 -5.42 -10.04
CA GLY A 274 -15.18 -6.31 -9.26
C GLY A 274 -15.92 -7.00 -8.11
N SER A 275 -15.22 -7.89 -7.43
CA SER A 275 -15.75 -8.73 -6.36
C SER A 275 -15.08 -8.44 -5.01
N ALA A 276 -15.86 -8.06 -4.01
CA ALA A 276 -15.39 -7.97 -2.62
C ALA A 276 -15.25 -9.35 -1.93
N GLY A 277 -15.42 -10.45 -2.68
CA GLY A 277 -15.47 -11.78 -2.09
C GLY A 277 -16.69 -11.97 -1.19
N PRO A 278 -16.52 -12.48 0.03
CA PRO A 278 -17.63 -12.66 0.96
C PRO A 278 -18.09 -11.38 1.63
N ALA A 279 -17.31 -10.28 1.54
CA ALA A 279 -17.58 -9.04 2.27
C ALA A 279 -18.73 -8.23 1.64
N GLN A 280 -19.53 -7.60 2.48
CA GLN A 280 -20.59 -6.68 2.06
C GLN A 280 -20.01 -5.31 1.68
N GLY A 281 -20.65 -4.64 0.72
CA GLY A 281 -20.26 -3.30 0.27
C GLY A 281 -19.21 -3.32 -0.85
N ARG A 282 -18.80 -2.13 -1.23
CA ARG A 282 -17.88 -1.85 -2.35
C ARG A 282 -17.21 -0.49 -2.13
N LYS A 283 -16.36 -0.06 -3.07
CA LYS A 283 -15.79 1.30 -3.11
C LYS A 283 -16.83 2.36 -2.75
N GLY A 284 -16.49 3.28 -1.86
CA GLY A 284 -17.40 4.29 -1.35
C GLY A 284 -18.44 3.78 -0.33
N GLY A 285 -18.51 2.48 -0.09
CA GLY A 285 -19.41 1.87 0.90
C GLY A 285 -18.93 2.13 2.32
N ALA A 286 -19.60 3.02 3.04
CA ALA A 286 -19.17 3.42 4.37
C ALA A 286 -19.47 2.37 5.43
N GLY A 287 -18.44 2.00 6.17
CA GLY A 287 -18.55 1.10 7.31
C GLY A 287 -18.60 -0.39 6.95
N TRP A 288 -18.75 -0.77 5.68
CA TRP A 288 -18.80 -2.16 5.21
C TRP A 288 -17.43 -2.64 4.75
N ASP A 289 -17.06 -3.89 5.10
CA ASP A 289 -15.72 -4.41 4.80
C ASP A 289 -15.38 -4.38 3.31
N GLY A 290 -16.34 -4.62 2.42
CA GLY A 290 -16.11 -4.64 0.98
C GLY A 290 -15.61 -3.31 0.38
N GLY A 291 -15.70 -2.20 1.11
CA GLY A 291 -15.10 -0.93 0.69
C GLY A 291 -13.62 -0.79 1.08
N TYR A 292 -13.17 -1.57 2.07
CA TYR A 292 -11.84 -1.43 2.69
C TYR A 292 -11.00 -2.70 2.62
N LEU A 293 -11.61 -3.88 2.62
CA LEU A 293 -10.91 -5.16 2.57
C LEU A 293 -10.28 -5.35 1.20
N VAL A 294 -8.95 -5.48 1.18
CA VAL A 294 -8.14 -5.62 -0.04
C VAL A 294 -7.15 -6.79 0.11
N PRO A 295 -6.69 -7.40 -0.99
CA PRO A 295 -5.64 -8.41 -0.88
C PRO A 295 -4.33 -7.78 -0.41
N LEU A 296 -3.53 -8.52 0.39
CA LEU A 296 -2.11 -8.23 0.56
C LEU A 296 -1.31 -9.51 0.39
N ILE A 297 -0.32 -9.46 -0.51
CA ILE A 297 0.67 -10.51 -0.74
C ILE A 297 2.05 -9.88 -0.53
N ALA A 298 2.85 -10.45 0.38
CA ALA A 298 4.23 -10.06 0.62
C ALA A 298 5.16 -11.19 0.22
N HIS A 299 5.92 -11.01 -0.86
CA HIS A 299 6.84 -12.01 -1.41
C HIS A 299 8.29 -11.53 -1.29
N TRP A 300 9.07 -12.23 -0.48
CA TRP A 300 10.50 -11.95 -0.30
C TRP A 300 11.24 -13.27 -0.04
N PRO A 301 11.79 -13.93 -1.06
CA PRO A 301 12.35 -15.28 -0.93
C PRO A 301 13.43 -15.41 0.15
N ARG A 302 14.26 -14.39 0.34
CA ARG A 302 15.32 -14.41 1.36
C ARG A 302 14.84 -14.03 2.76
N GLY A 303 13.74 -13.27 2.88
CA GLY A 303 13.30 -12.67 4.15
C GLY A 303 12.02 -13.24 4.76
N LEU A 304 11.16 -13.90 3.95
CA LEU A 304 9.87 -14.41 4.36
C LEU A 304 9.69 -15.89 4.00
N ARG A 305 8.91 -16.61 4.79
CA ARG A 305 8.49 -17.98 4.49
C ARG A 305 7.01 -17.99 4.08
N PRO A 306 6.62 -18.89 3.15
CA PRO A 306 5.24 -18.98 2.71
C PRO A 306 4.27 -19.25 3.87
N ARG A 307 3.17 -18.48 3.92
CA ARG A 307 2.06 -18.68 4.86
C ARG A 307 0.80 -17.94 4.46
N VAL A 308 -0.31 -18.32 5.03
CA VAL A 308 -1.56 -17.57 5.05
C VAL A 308 -1.77 -17.03 6.45
N SER A 309 -2.17 -15.77 6.58
CA SER A 309 -2.42 -15.10 7.85
C SER A 309 -3.74 -14.33 7.79
N ASN A 310 -4.53 -14.46 8.85
CA ASN A 310 -5.74 -13.66 9.11
C ASN A 310 -5.50 -12.57 10.17
N ALA A 311 -4.25 -12.26 10.47
CA ALA A 311 -3.91 -11.11 11.31
C ALA A 311 -4.37 -9.82 10.62
N ILE A 312 -5.17 -9.01 11.31
CA ILE A 312 -5.64 -7.75 10.74
C ILE A 312 -4.47 -6.79 10.51
N GLY A 313 -4.47 -6.12 9.37
CA GLY A 313 -3.50 -5.10 9.00
C GLY A 313 -4.14 -4.04 8.12
N MET A 314 -3.45 -2.93 7.94
CA MET A 314 -3.94 -1.82 7.13
C MET A 314 -2.82 -1.26 6.25
N ASN A 315 -3.15 -0.63 5.15
CA ASN A 315 -2.14 -0.08 4.23
C ASN A 315 -1.22 1.00 4.86
N ILE A 316 -1.66 1.66 5.95
CA ILE A 316 -0.80 2.55 6.74
C ILE A 316 0.36 1.82 7.43
N ASP A 317 0.26 0.50 7.60
CA ASP A 317 1.31 -0.33 8.20
C ASP A 317 2.51 -0.53 7.27
N LEU A 318 2.32 -0.27 5.96
CA LEU A 318 3.37 -0.50 4.98
C LEU A 318 4.56 0.43 5.19
N LEU A 319 4.35 1.70 5.58
CA LEU A 319 5.46 2.62 5.88
C LEU A 319 6.34 2.10 7.03
N PRO A 320 5.83 1.82 8.25
CA PRO A 320 6.67 1.30 9.33
C PRO A 320 7.24 -0.09 9.06
N THR A 321 6.53 -0.94 8.32
CA THR A 321 7.03 -2.26 7.91
C THR A 321 8.22 -2.13 6.95
N ILE A 322 8.10 -1.25 5.96
CA ILE A 322 9.16 -0.94 5.00
C ILE A 322 10.36 -0.31 5.71
N ALA A 323 10.15 0.59 6.68
CA ALA A 323 11.21 1.17 7.48
C ALA A 323 12.04 0.08 8.20
N GLU A 324 11.35 -0.88 8.83
CA GLU A 324 12.00 -2.00 9.52
C GLU A 324 12.74 -2.92 8.54
N VAL A 325 12.16 -3.23 7.38
CA VAL A 325 12.82 -4.03 6.32
C VAL A 325 14.07 -3.35 5.79
N ALA A 326 14.00 -2.03 5.58
CA ALA A 326 15.09 -1.22 5.08
C ALA A 326 16.17 -0.90 6.14
N GLY A 327 15.84 -1.08 7.43
CA GLY A 327 16.71 -0.69 8.54
C GLY A 327 16.88 0.82 8.67
N VAL A 328 15.86 1.60 8.30
CA VAL A 328 15.84 3.07 8.40
C VAL A 328 14.92 3.52 9.54
N ALA A 329 15.20 4.70 10.10
CA ALA A 329 14.38 5.29 11.15
C ALA A 329 13.02 5.75 10.61
N LEU A 330 11.99 5.64 11.44
CA LEU A 330 10.68 6.24 11.15
C LEU A 330 10.77 7.77 11.11
N PRO A 331 9.92 8.42 10.31
CA PRO A 331 9.75 9.87 10.37
C PRO A 331 9.38 10.34 11.79
N ARG A 332 9.77 11.58 12.12
CA ARG A 332 9.41 12.19 13.42
C ARG A 332 7.93 12.58 13.52
N THR A 333 7.21 12.59 12.41
CA THR A 333 5.76 12.80 12.37
C THR A 333 5.05 11.64 13.06
N GLN A 334 3.87 11.89 13.61
CA GLN A 334 3.06 10.84 14.22
C GLN A 334 2.63 9.83 13.17
N ILE A 335 3.07 8.58 13.29
CA ILE A 335 2.66 7.44 12.46
C ILE A 335 1.54 6.70 13.19
N ASP A 336 0.47 6.34 12.48
CA ASP A 336 -0.64 5.54 13.01
C ASP A 336 -0.48 4.05 12.70
N GLY A 337 0.21 3.71 11.60
CA GLY A 337 0.54 2.34 11.23
C GLY A 337 1.53 1.68 12.18
N VAL A 338 1.53 0.36 12.20
CA VAL A 338 2.43 -0.47 13.01
C VAL A 338 3.13 -1.50 12.12
N SER A 339 4.42 -1.75 12.32
CA SER A 339 5.13 -2.76 11.51
C SER A 339 4.50 -4.14 11.65
N GLN A 340 4.24 -4.77 10.52
CA GLN A 340 3.72 -6.13 10.40
C GLN A 340 4.84 -7.17 10.19
N LEU A 341 6.10 -6.76 10.14
CA LEU A 341 7.21 -7.63 9.74
C LEU A 341 7.36 -8.86 10.65
N ALA A 342 7.19 -8.68 11.95
CA ALA A 342 7.23 -9.78 12.92
C ALA A 342 6.11 -10.80 12.63
N THR A 343 4.87 -10.33 12.42
CA THR A 343 3.71 -11.17 12.06
C THR A 343 3.94 -11.89 10.72
N TRP A 344 4.52 -11.21 9.73
CA TRP A 344 4.83 -11.84 8.43
C TRP A 344 5.91 -12.92 8.55
N ARG A 345 6.91 -12.74 9.42
CA ARG A 345 8.03 -13.70 9.60
C ARG A 345 7.65 -14.91 10.43
N SER A 346 7.00 -14.69 11.56
CA SER A 346 6.74 -15.75 12.55
C SER A 346 5.31 -16.31 12.50
N GLY A 347 4.35 -15.59 11.90
CA GLY A 347 2.93 -15.78 12.15
C GLY A 347 2.57 -15.22 13.53
N GLY A 348 1.33 -15.39 13.93
CA GLY A 348 0.85 -14.90 15.21
C GLY A 348 -0.18 -13.78 15.06
N GLU A 349 -0.52 -13.19 16.19
CA GLU A 349 -1.55 -12.16 16.27
C GLU A 349 -1.09 -10.84 15.63
N SER A 350 -2.06 -10.07 15.19
CA SER A 350 -1.83 -8.71 14.72
C SER A 350 -1.30 -7.81 15.86
N PRO A 351 -0.38 -6.88 15.57
CA PRO A 351 -0.03 -5.83 16.52
C PRO A 351 -1.19 -4.85 16.77
N HIS A 352 -2.20 -4.84 15.88
CA HIS A 352 -3.39 -4.01 16.05
C HIS A 352 -4.42 -4.66 16.98
N ARG A 353 -4.90 -3.91 17.95
CA ARG A 353 -6.10 -4.25 18.72
C ARG A 353 -7.37 -3.92 17.95
N GLU A 354 -7.30 -2.90 17.10
CA GLU A 354 -8.40 -2.41 16.28
C GLU A 354 -7.91 -1.58 15.11
N LEU A 355 -8.72 -1.52 14.06
CA LEU A 355 -8.58 -0.64 12.91
C LEU A 355 -9.79 0.29 12.87
N LEU A 356 -9.57 1.55 12.48
CA LEU A 356 -10.63 2.54 12.29
C LEU A 356 -10.93 2.66 10.80
N LEU A 357 -12.19 2.49 10.43
CA LEU A 357 -12.66 2.61 9.06
C LEU A 357 -13.31 3.98 8.86
N PHE A 358 -12.65 4.82 8.08
CA PHE A 358 -13.09 6.18 7.80
C PHE A 358 -13.92 6.23 6.52
N ASN A 359 -15.03 6.96 6.57
CA ASN A 359 -15.70 7.45 5.38
C ASN A 359 -15.56 8.97 5.36
N ASN A 360 -14.82 9.48 4.41
CA ASN A 360 -14.38 10.87 4.43
C ASN A 360 -13.71 11.22 5.79
N GLU A 361 -14.08 12.31 6.40
CA GLU A 361 -13.53 12.79 7.68
C GLU A 361 -14.23 12.19 8.92
N ARG A 362 -15.03 11.12 8.74
CA ARG A 362 -15.82 10.51 9.83
C ARG A 362 -15.45 9.04 10.01
N ILE A 363 -15.36 8.62 11.27
CA ILE A 363 -15.21 7.19 11.56
C ILE A 363 -16.58 6.54 11.38
N ALA A 364 -16.67 5.57 10.48
CA ALA A 364 -17.86 4.80 10.21
C ALA A 364 -17.93 3.53 11.06
N ALA A 365 -16.79 2.82 11.19
CA ALA A 365 -16.72 1.56 11.90
C ALA A 365 -15.38 1.37 12.62
N LEU A 366 -15.35 0.40 13.55
CA LEU A 366 -14.21 -0.11 14.26
C LEU A 366 -14.13 -1.63 14.04
N ARG A 367 -12.96 -2.13 13.62
CA ARG A 367 -12.66 -3.53 13.31
C ARG A 367 -11.62 -4.07 14.28
N THR A 368 -11.97 -5.10 15.06
CA THR A 368 -11.05 -5.87 15.89
C THR A 368 -10.75 -7.24 15.21
N PRO A 369 -9.82 -8.08 15.67
CA PRO A 369 -9.60 -9.39 15.06
C PRO A 369 -10.83 -10.28 14.90
N ARG A 370 -11.86 -10.09 15.72
CA ARG A 370 -13.10 -10.88 15.64
C ARG A 370 -14.35 -10.05 15.35
N TRP A 371 -14.44 -8.88 15.98
CA TRP A 371 -15.66 -8.09 15.98
C TRP A 371 -15.54 -6.88 15.09
N LYS A 372 -16.64 -6.53 14.46
CA LYS A 372 -16.80 -5.24 13.80
C LYS A 372 -18.00 -4.51 14.37
N TYR A 373 -17.75 -3.25 14.73
CA TYR A 373 -18.75 -2.34 15.26
C TYR A 373 -18.98 -1.20 14.27
N VAL A 374 -20.22 -1.09 13.77
CA VAL A 374 -20.60 -0.01 12.83
C VAL A 374 -21.42 1.01 13.58
N GLY A 375 -20.84 2.18 13.80
CA GLY A 375 -21.48 3.28 14.52
C GLY A 375 -22.18 4.28 13.61
N ARG A 376 -21.78 4.31 12.33
CA ARG A 376 -22.38 5.10 11.26
C ARG A 376 -22.48 4.31 9.97
N SER A 377 -23.58 4.49 9.26
CA SER A 377 -23.77 3.96 7.90
C SER A 377 -24.33 5.07 7.01
N TYR A 378 -24.44 4.78 5.72
CA TYR A 378 -24.97 5.71 4.75
C TYR A 378 -26.06 5.02 3.93
N TYR A 379 -27.15 5.72 3.70
CA TYR A 379 -28.15 5.32 2.74
C TYR A 379 -28.31 6.41 1.69
N ARG A 380 -27.90 6.12 0.47
CA ARG A 380 -27.69 7.13 -0.57
C ARG A 380 -26.72 8.22 -0.06
N SER A 381 -27.11 9.49 -0.07
CA SER A 381 -26.34 10.61 0.49
C SER A 381 -26.61 10.88 1.98
N TYR A 382 -27.48 10.08 2.62
CA TYR A 382 -27.85 10.29 4.01
C TYR A 382 -26.85 9.63 4.96
N ASN A 383 -26.27 10.41 5.86
CA ASN A 383 -25.55 9.90 7.01
C ASN A 383 -26.56 9.39 8.05
N ILE A 384 -26.42 8.12 8.43
CA ILE A 384 -27.26 7.48 9.44
C ILE A 384 -26.42 7.25 10.70
N PRO A 385 -26.55 8.10 11.74
CA PRO A 385 -25.76 7.96 12.98
C PRO A 385 -26.37 6.86 13.86
N LEU A 386 -26.11 5.60 13.54
CA LEU A 386 -26.71 4.42 14.17
C LEU A 386 -26.61 4.42 15.70
N VAL A 387 -25.47 4.88 16.25
CA VAL A 387 -25.27 4.99 17.70
C VAL A 387 -26.26 5.98 18.32
N GLN A 388 -26.46 7.15 17.70
CA GLN A 388 -27.39 8.18 18.21
C GLN A 388 -28.86 7.73 18.10
N LEU A 389 -29.16 6.93 17.07
CA LEU A 389 -30.46 6.33 16.87
C LEU A 389 -30.73 5.10 17.75
N GLY A 390 -29.74 4.66 18.54
CA GLY A 390 -29.89 3.58 19.51
C GLY A 390 -29.77 2.16 18.95
N TYR A 391 -29.36 1.98 17.69
CA TYR A 391 -29.20 0.65 17.08
C TYR A 391 -27.87 0.47 16.33
N PRO A 392 -26.73 0.55 17.02
CA PRO A 392 -25.45 0.23 16.40
C PRO A 392 -25.44 -1.22 15.90
N LEU A 393 -24.58 -1.49 14.90
CA LEU A 393 -24.44 -2.84 14.37
C LEU A 393 -23.16 -3.47 14.95
N LEU A 394 -23.26 -4.75 15.30
CA LEU A 394 -22.13 -5.57 15.77
C LEU A 394 -22.13 -6.88 15.00
N PHE A 395 -20.99 -7.20 14.37
CA PHE A 395 -20.82 -8.41 13.59
C PHE A 395 -19.65 -9.25 14.12
N ASP A 396 -19.81 -10.58 14.15
CA ASP A 396 -18.72 -11.55 14.34
C ASP A 396 -18.16 -11.89 12.96
N VAL A 397 -17.24 -11.10 12.45
CA VAL A 397 -16.78 -11.22 11.06
C VAL A 397 -15.90 -12.43 10.78
N GLN A 398 -15.48 -13.17 11.82
CA GLN A 398 -14.85 -14.48 11.63
C GLN A 398 -15.88 -15.55 11.25
N ARG A 399 -17.14 -15.42 11.70
CA ARG A 399 -18.22 -16.37 11.44
C ARG A 399 -19.19 -15.88 10.38
N ASP A 400 -19.29 -14.58 10.24
CA ASP A 400 -20.19 -13.85 9.33
C ASP A 400 -19.40 -12.76 8.57
N PRO A 401 -18.51 -13.14 7.64
CA PRO A 401 -17.72 -12.18 6.85
C PRO A 401 -18.59 -11.32 5.93
N GLY A 402 -19.84 -11.72 5.68
CA GLY A 402 -20.84 -10.95 4.93
C GLY A 402 -21.56 -9.88 5.75
N GLU A 403 -21.29 -9.77 7.07
CA GLU A 403 -21.89 -8.76 7.95
C GLU A 403 -23.43 -8.78 7.89
N THR A 404 -24.03 -9.99 7.92
CA THR A 404 -25.47 -10.20 7.65
C THR A 404 -26.31 -10.20 8.91
N VAL A 405 -25.74 -10.53 10.08
CA VAL A 405 -26.48 -10.70 11.33
C VAL A 405 -25.99 -9.75 12.42
N ASN A 406 -26.81 -8.77 12.78
CA ASN A 406 -26.51 -7.86 13.89
C ASN A 406 -26.61 -8.58 15.25
N LEU A 407 -25.47 -8.72 15.92
CA LEU A 407 -25.34 -9.39 17.20
C LEU A 407 -25.32 -8.45 18.42
N ALA A 408 -25.55 -7.13 18.26
CA ALA A 408 -25.45 -6.15 19.34
C ALA A 408 -26.33 -6.51 20.55
N ALA A 409 -27.56 -6.96 20.32
CA ALA A 409 -28.49 -7.37 21.37
C ALA A 409 -28.06 -8.68 22.05
N ARG A 410 -27.38 -9.58 21.35
CA ARG A 410 -26.90 -10.87 21.86
C ARG A 410 -25.58 -10.75 22.66
N HIS A 411 -24.77 -9.74 22.34
CA HIS A 411 -23.47 -9.48 22.97
C HIS A 411 -23.38 -8.05 23.54
N PRO A 412 -24.26 -7.67 24.49
CA PRO A 412 -24.38 -6.28 24.96
C PRO A 412 -23.10 -5.77 25.65
N ALA A 413 -22.32 -6.64 26.28
CA ALA A 413 -21.04 -6.24 26.89
C ALA A 413 -20.00 -5.86 25.83
N VAL A 414 -19.89 -6.66 24.76
CA VAL A 414 -19.01 -6.36 23.61
C VAL A 414 -19.45 -5.08 22.91
N ALA A 415 -20.75 -4.94 22.67
CA ALA A 415 -21.29 -3.75 22.03
C ALA A 415 -21.01 -2.48 22.86
N ARG A 416 -21.10 -2.53 24.19
CA ARG A 416 -20.77 -1.39 25.07
C ARG A 416 -19.28 -1.06 25.05
N ASP A 417 -18.40 -2.07 25.12
CA ASP A 417 -16.95 -1.85 25.04
C ASP A 417 -16.56 -1.18 23.73
N LEU A 418 -16.99 -1.76 22.59
CA LEU A 418 -16.64 -1.21 21.27
C LEU A 418 -17.30 0.16 21.02
N ASN A 419 -18.48 0.42 21.57
CA ASN A 419 -19.08 1.76 21.52
C ASN A 419 -18.24 2.81 22.28
N SER A 420 -17.71 2.43 23.46
CA SER A 420 -16.83 3.33 24.24
C SER A 420 -15.57 3.65 23.44
N ARG A 421 -14.93 2.62 22.85
CA ARG A 421 -13.73 2.79 22.02
C ARG A 421 -14.02 3.60 20.74
N PHE A 422 -15.18 3.36 20.12
CA PHE A 422 -15.62 4.13 18.95
C PHE A 422 -15.80 5.61 19.27
N LYS A 423 -16.42 5.94 20.43
CA LYS A 423 -16.57 7.34 20.89
C LYS A 423 -15.22 7.99 21.15
N ALA A 424 -14.31 7.31 21.87
CA ALA A 424 -12.97 7.83 22.11
C ALA A 424 -12.17 8.07 20.82
N ALA A 425 -12.31 7.18 19.83
CA ALA A 425 -11.69 7.36 18.53
C ALA A 425 -12.27 8.60 17.80
N ARG A 426 -13.58 8.81 17.85
CA ARG A 426 -14.23 10.00 17.29
C ARG A 426 -13.68 11.29 17.92
N GLU A 427 -13.65 11.34 19.26
CA GLU A 427 -13.11 12.50 19.99
C GLU A 427 -11.66 12.80 19.64
N ARG A 428 -10.86 11.77 19.37
CA ARG A 428 -9.45 11.90 19.00
C ARG A 428 -9.23 12.37 17.56
N PHE A 429 -10.00 11.84 16.61
CA PHE A 429 -9.70 11.99 15.19
C PHE A 429 -10.61 12.98 14.47
N GLU A 430 -11.91 13.00 14.75
CA GLU A 430 -12.85 13.84 13.97
C GLU A 430 -12.58 15.35 14.08
N PRO A 431 -12.04 15.89 15.20
CA PRO A 431 -11.64 17.30 15.24
C PRO A 431 -10.49 17.67 14.30
N LEU A 432 -9.77 16.66 13.73
CA LEU A 432 -8.71 16.89 12.74
C LEU A 432 -9.26 17.13 11.33
N GLY A 433 -10.52 16.84 11.09
CA GLY A 433 -11.18 17.06 9.80
C GLY A 433 -11.24 18.54 9.45
N LEU A 434 -11.04 18.85 8.16
CA LEU A 434 -11.09 20.22 7.63
C LEU A 434 -12.53 20.69 7.39
N ARG A 435 -13.47 19.76 7.27
CA ARG A 435 -14.87 20.01 7.00
C ARG A 435 -15.72 19.55 8.18
N GLN A 436 -16.40 20.47 8.84
CA GLN A 436 -17.37 20.14 9.89
C GLN A 436 -18.67 19.65 9.27
N ILE A 437 -18.77 18.35 9.02
CA ILE A 437 -20.01 17.73 8.54
C ILE A 437 -20.85 17.36 9.77
N PRO A 438 -22.08 17.89 9.94
CA PRO A 438 -22.92 17.58 11.09
C PRO A 438 -23.29 16.09 11.15
N ASP A 439 -23.40 15.53 12.37
CA ASP A 439 -23.95 14.19 12.62
C ASP A 439 -25.49 14.21 12.56
N THR A 440 -26.07 14.89 11.60
CA THR A 440 -27.51 14.97 11.41
C THR A 440 -27.94 14.10 10.24
N ILE A 441 -29.14 13.55 10.30
CA ILE A 441 -29.82 12.98 9.14
C ILE A 441 -30.16 14.18 8.24
N THR A 442 -29.17 14.72 7.56
CA THR A 442 -29.39 15.76 6.58
C THR A 442 -29.55 15.11 5.24
N GLY A 443 -30.80 15.06 4.76
CA GLY A 443 -31.02 14.89 3.34
C GLY A 443 -30.37 16.08 2.63
N ALA A 444 -29.46 15.83 1.71
CA ALA A 444 -29.11 16.84 0.73
C ALA A 444 -30.38 17.10 -0.10
N ASN A 445 -30.94 18.30 -0.01
CA ASN A 445 -31.94 18.80 -0.93
C ASN A 445 -31.35 18.96 -2.32
#